data_16e14670dfc2c1eec5383231a4dca4af
#
_entry.id   16e14670dfc2c1eec5383231a4dca4af
#
_cell.length_a   1.000
_cell.length_b   1.000
_cell.length_c   1.000
_cell.angle_alpha   90.00
_cell.angle_beta   90.00
_cell.angle_gamma   90.00
#
_symmetry.space_group_name_H-M   'P 1'
#
loop_
_entity.id
_entity.type
_entity.pdbx_description
1 polymer ?
#
loop_
_entity_poly.entity_id
_entity_poly.type
_entity_poly.pdbx_seq_one_letter_code
_entity_poly.pdbx_strand_id
1 'polypeptide(L)'
;MKKKAAVGIIMGSNSDLPIMEKARETMEQLEVRHELSIVSAHRTPKKMFDYAENAEENGFKVIIAGAGGAAHLPGMVASLTLLPVIGVPISA
;
A
#
# COMPACT_ATOMS: atom_id res chain seq x y z
N MET A 1 -3.91 24.53 -4.94
CA MET A 1 -3.64 23.28 -5.65
C MET A 1 -3.51 22.13 -4.65
N LYS A 2 -4.21 21.05 -4.90
CA LYS A 2 -4.20 19.90 -4.00
C LYS A 2 -2.90 19.12 -4.15
N LYS A 3 -2.15 18.92 -3.09
CA LYS A 3 -0.93 18.12 -3.14
C LYS A 3 -1.27 16.64 -3.21
N LYS A 4 -0.50 15.90 -4.00
CA LYS A 4 -0.66 14.46 -4.13
C LYS A 4 -0.11 13.75 -2.89
N ALA A 5 -0.68 12.57 -2.59
CA ALA A 5 -0.16 11.75 -1.52
C ALA A 5 1.22 11.22 -1.88
N ALA A 6 2.15 11.24 -0.92
CA ALA A 6 3.51 10.76 -1.15
C ALA A 6 3.66 9.28 -0.79
N VAL A 7 2.81 8.77 0.08
CA VAL A 7 2.88 7.38 0.56
C VAL A 7 1.57 6.68 0.27
N GLY A 8 1.65 5.55 -0.41
CA GLY A 8 0.50 4.67 -0.57
C GLY A 8 0.55 3.57 0.48
N ILE A 9 -0.54 3.40 1.22
CA ILE A 9 -0.66 2.33 2.21
C ILE A 9 -1.73 1.39 1.70
N ILE A 10 -1.38 0.14 1.44
CA ILE A 10 -2.30 -0.84 0.91
C ILE A 10 -2.33 -2.10 1.75
N MET A 11 -3.46 -2.78 1.71
CA MET A 11 -3.67 -4.04 2.42
C MET A 11 -4.62 -4.91 1.61
N GLY A 12 -4.55 -6.21 1.81
CA GLY A 12 -5.34 -7.16 1.04
C GLY A 12 -6.78 -7.32 1.52
N SER A 13 -7.10 -6.87 2.72
CA SER A 13 -8.43 -7.08 3.30
C SER A 13 -8.70 -6.08 4.41
N ASN A 14 -10.00 -5.84 4.67
CA ASN A 14 -10.44 -5.03 5.81
C ASN A 14 -9.91 -5.58 7.14
N SER A 15 -9.71 -6.88 7.22
CA SER A 15 -9.23 -7.50 8.46
C SER A 15 -7.81 -7.04 8.84
N ASP A 16 -7.08 -6.50 7.90
CA ASP A 16 -5.72 -6.00 8.14
C ASP A 16 -5.72 -4.55 8.63
N LEU A 17 -6.86 -3.89 8.58
CA LEU A 17 -6.96 -2.47 8.89
C LEU A 17 -6.44 -2.11 10.29
N PRO A 18 -6.75 -2.86 11.36
CA PRO A 18 -6.25 -2.49 12.69
C PRO A 18 -4.73 -2.37 12.77
N ILE A 19 -4.02 -3.19 12.00
CA ILE A 19 -2.55 -3.13 11.96
C ILE A 19 -2.10 -1.97 11.06
N MET A 20 -2.71 -1.83 9.88
CA MET A 20 -2.29 -0.82 8.92
C MET A 20 -2.68 0.60 9.34
N GLU A 21 -3.69 0.75 10.21
CA GLU A 21 -4.02 2.04 10.80
C GLU A 21 -2.85 2.64 11.57
N LYS A 22 -1.99 1.80 12.13
CA LYS A 22 -0.81 2.29 12.85
C LYS A 22 0.14 3.00 11.91
N ALA A 23 0.28 2.50 10.68
CA ALA A 23 1.09 3.17 9.66
C ALA A 23 0.47 4.51 9.28
N ARG A 24 -0.85 4.55 9.13
CA ARG A 24 -1.57 5.78 8.82
C ARG A 24 -1.39 6.83 9.92
N GLU A 25 -1.54 6.41 11.17
CA GLU A 25 -1.35 7.30 12.32
C GLU A 25 0.06 7.88 12.34
N THR A 26 1.06 7.06 12.04
CA THR A 26 2.45 7.52 11.98
C THR A 26 2.64 8.57 10.89
N MET A 27 2.04 8.34 9.72
CA MET A 27 2.10 9.32 8.63
C MET A 27 1.44 10.64 9.02
N GLU A 28 0.33 10.57 9.75
CA GLU A 28 -0.34 11.77 10.24
C GLU A 28 0.53 12.55 11.22
N GLN A 29 1.17 11.84 12.15
CA GLN A 29 2.07 12.46 13.12
C GLN A 29 3.27 13.12 12.45
N LEU A 30 3.76 12.53 11.37
CA LEU A 30 4.88 13.08 10.61
C LEU A 30 4.46 14.10 9.57
N GLU A 31 3.17 14.35 9.47
CA GLU A 31 2.59 15.29 8.49
C GLU A 31 2.93 14.90 7.06
N VAL A 32 2.96 13.59 6.80
CA VAL A 32 3.20 13.04 5.46
C VAL A 32 1.85 12.72 4.81
N ARG A 33 1.63 13.27 3.62
CA ARG A 33 0.41 12.96 2.88
C ARG A 33 0.41 11.51 2.45
N HIS A 34 -0.68 10.83 2.68
CA HIS A 34 -0.80 9.41 2.42
C HIS A 34 -2.21 9.05 1.97
N GLU A 35 -2.34 7.89 1.37
CA GLU A 35 -3.62 7.36 0.90
C GLU A 35 -3.68 5.89 1.27
N LEU A 36 -4.76 5.49 1.94
CA LEU A 36 -4.95 4.11 2.39
C LEU A 36 -5.99 3.43 1.52
N SER A 37 -5.69 2.27 0.98
CA SER A 37 -6.57 1.54 0.07
C SER A 37 -6.51 0.04 0.33
N ILE A 38 -7.60 -0.65 -0.04
CA ILE A 38 -7.63 -2.11 -0.03
C ILE A 38 -7.36 -2.59 -1.44
N VAL A 39 -6.27 -3.35 -1.60
CA VAL A 39 -5.84 -3.87 -2.90
C VAL A 39 -5.42 -5.32 -2.70
N SER A 40 -6.18 -6.25 -3.24
CA SER A 40 -5.91 -7.68 -3.04
C SER A 40 -5.25 -8.28 -4.27
N ALA A 41 -4.13 -8.99 -4.05
CA ALA A 41 -3.43 -9.69 -5.12
C ALA A 41 -4.29 -10.83 -5.70
N HIS A 42 -5.10 -11.45 -4.88
CA HIS A 42 -5.89 -12.62 -5.28
C HIS A 42 -7.32 -12.29 -5.68
N ARG A 43 -7.96 -11.34 -4.99
CA ARG A 43 -9.36 -10.98 -5.26
C ARG A 43 -9.52 -9.87 -6.29
N THR A 44 -8.59 -8.94 -6.34
CA THR A 44 -8.66 -7.82 -7.28
C THR A 44 -7.31 -7.62 -7.97
N PRO A 45 -6.84 -8.63 -8.74
CA PRO A 45 -5.51 -8.53 -9.36
C PRO A 45 -5.38 -7.37 -10.35
N LYS A 46 -6.44 -7.06 -11.10
CA LYS A 46 -6.38 -5.93 -12.03
C LYS A 46 -6.22 -4.61 -11.30
N LYS A 47 -6.94 -4.44 -10.18
CA LYS A 47 -6.80 -3.24 -9.36
C LYS A 47 -5.37 -3.11 -8.82
N MET A 48 -4.79 -4.23 -8.40
CA MET A 48 -3.41 -4.26 -7.94
C MET A 48 -2.44 -3.84 -9.05
N PHE A 49 -2.63 -4.39 -10.26
CA PHE A 49 -1.82 -4.05 -11.41
C PHE A 49 -1.87 -2.56 -11.70
N ASP A 50 -3.08 -2.03 -11.81
CA ASP A 50 -3.28 -0.61 -12.13
C ASP A 50 -2.70 0.29 -11.04
N TYR A 51 -2.87 -0.10 -9.78
CA TYR A 51 -2.33 0.65 -8.65
C TYR A 51 -0.81 0.72 -8.72
N ALA A 52 -0.17 -0.43 -8.91
CA ALA A 52 1.30 -0.50 -8.92
C ALA A 52 1.90 0.21 -10.13
N GLU A 53 1.31 0.03 -11.31
CA GLU A 53 1.82 0.63 -12.52
C GLU A 53 1.68 2.15 -12.54
N ASN A 54 0.63 2.67 -11.91
CA ASN A 54 0.35 4.10 -11.92
C ASN A 54 0.82 4.83 -10.66
N ALA A 55 1.44 4.11 -9.72
CA ALA A 55 1.80 4.67 -8.42
C ALA A 55 2.73 5.88 -8.53
N GLU A 56 3.77 5.77 -9.33
CA GLU A 56 4.74 6.85 -9.51
C GLU A 56 4.09 8.06 -10.16
N GLU A 57 3.31 7.83 -11.19
CA GLU A 57 2.58 8.87 -11.91
C GLU A 57 1.58 9.58 -11.00
N ASN A 58 0.97 8.83 -10.07
CA ASN A 58 0.03 9.39 -9.12
C ASN A 58 0.71 10.17 -7.99
N GLY A 59 2.03 10.22 -7.98
CA GLY A 59 2.77 11.04 -7.04
C GLY A 59 3.35 10.30 -5.84
N PHE A 60 3.10 8.99 -5.72
CA PHE A 60 3.65 8.21 -4.62
C PHE A 60 5.17 8.14 -4.73
N LYS A 61 5.84 8.15 -3.59
CA LYS A 61 7.29 7.97 -3.49
C LYS A 61 7.64 6.62 -2.89
N VAL A 62 6.72 6.03 -2.12
CA VAL A 62 6.91 4.74 -1.48
C VAL A 62 5.55 4.11 -1.24
N ILE A 63 5.51 2.79 -1.26
CA ILE A 63 4.29 2.03 -0.97
C ILE A 63 4.55 1.16 0.25
N ILE A 64 3.63 1.20 1.22
CA ILE A 64 3.64 0.34 2.39
C ILE A 64 2.54 -0.69 2.18
N ALA A 65 2.90 -1.96 2.08
CA ALA A 65 1.96 -3.01 1.75
C ALA A 65 1.90 -4.06 2.86
N GLY A 66 0.72 -4.24 3.44
CA GLY A 66 0.49 -5.23 4.47
C GLY A 66 -0.25 -6.44 3.93
N ALA A 67 0.17 -7.62 4.33
CA ALA A 67 -0.50 -8.84 3.94
C ALA A 67 -0.27 -9.94 4.96
N GLY A 68 -1.33 -10.73 5.21
CA GLY A 68 -1.24 -11.89 6.09
C GLY A 68 -1.01 -13.16 5.30
N GLY A 69 -0.86 -14.26 6.01
CA GLY A 69 -0.67 -15.57 5.41
C GLY A 69 0.57 -15.62 4.54
N ALA A 70 0.41 -15.95 3.27
CA ALA A 70 1.52 -16.07 2.34
C ALA A 70 2.15 -14.74 1.94
N ALA A 71 1.51 -13.63 2.28
CA ALA A 71 2.04 -12.27 2.11
C ALA A 71 2.49 -11.96 0.67
N HIS A 72 1.67 -12.32 -0.31
CA HIS A 72 2.02 -12.14 -1.72
C HIS A 72 1.95 -10.68 -2.20
N LEU A 73 1.08 -9.87 -1.60
CA LEU A 73 0.82 -8.52 -2.08
C LEU A 73 2.08 -7.65 -2.19
N PRO A 74 2.94 -7.56 -1.16
CA PRO A 74 4.12 -6.70 -1.26
C PRO A 74 5.05 -7.09 -2.40
N GLY A 75 5.33 -8.38 -2.56
CA GLY A 75 6.21 -8.87 -3.61
C GLY A 75 5.64 -8.64 -5.01
N MET A 76 4.35 -8.88 -5.17
CA MET A 76 3.69 -8.68 -6.46
C MET A 76 3.65 -7.21 -6.86
N VAL A 77 3.35 -6.33 -5.91
CA VAL A 77 3.37 -4.89 -6.17
C VAL A 77 4.80 -4.43 -6.49
N ALA A 78 5.79 -4.92 -5.74
CA ALA A 78 7.19 -4.55 -5.99
C ALA A 78 7.66 -4.94 -7.38
N SER A 79 7.11 -6.02 -7.93
CA SER A 79 7.48 -6.47 -9.28
C SER A 79 6.90 -5.59 -10.39
N LEU A 80 5.94 -4.72 -10.04
CA LEU A 80 5.20 -3.92 -11.02
C LEU A 80 5.48 -2.41 -10.92
N THR A 81 6.32 -2.00 -9.99
CA THR A 81 6.63 -0.58 -9.79
C THR A 81 8.11 -0.38 -9.56
N LEU A 82 8.59 0.83 -9.89
CA LEU A 82 9.98 1.22 -9.61
C LEU A 82 10.13 1.81 -8.23
N LEU A 83 9.02 2.05 -7.53
CA LEU A 83 9.05 2.63 -6.19
C LEU A 83 9.47 1.60 -5.14
N PRO A 84 10.10 2.06 -4.05
CA PRO A 84 10.34 1.17 -2.91
C PRO A 84 9.01 0.67 -2.35
N VAL A 85 8.96 -0.60 -1.99
CA VAL A 85 7.79 -1.21 -1.35
C VAL A 85 8.23 -1.79 -0.01
N ILE A 86 7.58 -1.32 1.05
CA ILE A 86 7.85 -1.81 2.40
C ILE A 86 6.77 -2.83 2.75
N GLY A 87 7.18 -4.07 2.93
CA GLY A 87 6.25 -5.14 3.30
C GLY A 87 6.01 -5.19 4.81
N VAL A 88 4.74 -5.28 5.19
CA VAL A 88 4.36 -5.43 6.60
C VAL A 88 3.70 -6.80 6.75
N PRO A 89 4.39 -7.76 7.39
CA PRO A 89 3.79 -9.07 7.63
C PRO A 89 2.74 -8.95 8.74
N ILE A 90 1.57 -9.51 8.47
CA ILE A 90 0.45 -9.46 9.41
C ILE A 90 0.15 -10.86 9.88
N SER A 91 0.11 -11.06 11.20
CA SER A 91 -0.21 -12.35 11.78
C SER A 91 -1.64 -12.75 11.46
N ALA A 92 -1.80 -13.98 11.02
CA ALA A 92 -3.13 -14.50 10.72
C ALA A 92 -3.81 -14.98 12.02
#